data_595b8e33a13d9163d0599e2727807ca5
#
_entry.id   595b8e33a13d9163d0599e2727807ca5
#
_cell.length_a   1.000
_cell.length_b   1.000
_cell.length_c   1.000
_cell.angle_alpha   90.00
_cell.angle_beta   90.00
_cell.angle_gamma   90.00
#
_symmetry.space_group_name_H-M   'P 1'
#
loop_
_entity.id
_entity.type
_entity.pdbx_description
1 polymer ?
#
loop_
_entity_poly.entity_id
_entity_poly.type
_entity_poly.pdbx_seq_one_letter_code
_entity_poly.pdbx_strand_id
1 'polypeptide(L)'
;VKGLGIDIERDMKPKQEIELQRQILHPEEAEIFTLFGEQVHCPLTVIFSAKESIFKALYSTVQKFFGFDAVKLTQFDDKKLIFTLMETLHSDLEEGQQVEVFYQCKNGLVLTECEYIAQ
;
A
#
# COMPACT_ATOMS: atom_id res chain seq x y z
N VAL A 1 -0.52 -14.25 -16.17
CA VAL A 1 -1.52 -14.07 -15.12
C VAL A 1 -1.56 -12.63 -14.68
N LYS A 2 -2.73 -12.09 -14.54
CA LYS A 2 -2.92 -10.70 -14.16
C LYS A 2 -3.72 -10.63 -12.86
N GLY A 3 -3.23 -9.84 -11.91
CA GLY A 3 -3.94 -9.58 -10.67
C GLY A 3 -4.36 -8.12 -10.61
N LEU A 4 -5.59 -7.88 -10.13
CA LEU A 4 -6.10 -6.53 -9.96
C LEU A 4 -6.60 -6.38 -8.52
N GLY A 5 -6.13 -5.35 -7.82
CA GLY A 5 -6.59 -5.03 -6.49
C GLY A 5 -7.16 -3.62 -6.47
N ILE A 6 -8.39 -3.50 -6.00
CA ILE A 6 -9.05 -2.21 -5.82
C ILE A 6 -9.53 -2.16 -4.38
N ASP A 7 -9.32 -1.03 -3.73
CA ASP A 7 -9.74 -0.84 -2.35
C ASP A 7 -10.31 0.55 -2.17
N ILE A 8 -11.37 0.65 -1.38
CA ILE A 8 -12.00 1.92 -1.05
C ILE A 8 -12.10 2.00 0.47
N GLU A 9 -11.57 3.07 1.06
CA GLU A 9 -11.61 3.28 2.50
C GLU A 9 -12.16 4.65 2.82
N ARG A 10 -12.82 4.76 3.96
CA ARG A 10 -13.19 6.05 4.52
C ARG A 10 -12.02 6.59 5.33
N ASP A 11 -11.79 7.88 5.29
CA ASP A 11 -10.73 8.51 6.08
C ASP A 11 -10.79 8.05 7.54
N MET A 12 -9.67 7.59 8.05
CA MET A 12 -9.56 7.18 9.44
C MET A 12 -9.73 8.40 10.36
N LYS A 13 -10.37 8.17 11.49
CA LYS A 13 -10.44 9.17 12.55
C LYS A 13 -9.09 9.23 13.26
N PRO A 14 -8.70 10.37 13.84
CA PRO A 14 -7.41 10.51 14.51
C PRO A 14 -7.11 9.39 15.52
N LYS A 15 -8.12 8.94 16.27
CA LYS A 15 -7.95 7.86 17.23
C LYS A 15 -7.56 6.55 16.55
N GLN A 16 -8.19 6.25 15.42
CA GLN A 16 -7.88 5.04 14.65
C GLN A 16 -6.47 5.08 14.09
N GLU A 17 -6.03 6.27 13.63
CA GLU A 17 -4.66 6.41 13.11
C GLU A 17 -3.63 6.09 14.19
N ILE A 18 -3.83 6.60 15.40
CA ILE A 18 -2.92 6.33 16.51
C ILE A 18 -2.87 4.85 16.84
N GLU A 19 -4.03 4.19 16.87
CA GLU A 19 -4.12 2.78 17.21
C GLU A 19 -3.54 1.85 16.15
N LEU A 20 -3.67 2.20 14.87
CA LEU A 20 -3.32 1.32 13.77
C LEU A 20 -1.96 1.60 13.12
N GLN A 21 -1.39 2.75 13.41
CA GLN A 21 -0.16 3.18 12.73
C GLN A 21 0.96 2.15 12.79
N ARG A 22 1.19 1.55 13.95
CA ARG A 22 2.27 0.57 14.13
C ARG A 22 2.02 -0.72 13.35
N GLN A 23 0.76 -1.07 13.13
CA GLN A 23 0.42 -2.29 12.40
C GLN A 23 0.54 -2.10 10.90
N ILE A 24 0.22 -0.90 10.42
CA ILE A 24 0.16 -0.60 9.00
C ILE A 24 1.53 -0.22 8.44
N LEU A 25 2.32 0.57 9.19
CA LEU A 25 3.61 1.05 8.71
C LEU A 25 4.74 0.08 9.03
N HIS A 26 5.59 -0.17 8.05
CA HIS A 26 6.86 -0.83 8.28
C HIS A 26 7.75 0.12 9.09
N PRO A 27 8.61 -0.38 9.99
CA PRO A 27 9.49 0.50 10.77
C PRO A 27 10.33 1.46 9.93
N GLU A 28 10.68 1.06 8.72
CA GLU A 28 11.51 1.89 7.82
C GLU A 28 10.68 2.88 7.00
N GLU A 29 9.36 2.90 7.14
CA GLU A 29 8.50 3.83 6.40
C GLU A 29 8.31 5.18 7.10
N ALA A 30 8.78 5.34 8.34
CA ALA A 30 8.49 6.54 9.13
C ALA A 30 8.87 7.85 8.43
N GLU A 31 10.04 7.88 7.82
CA GLU A 31 10.55 9.07 7.17
C GLU A 31 9.74 9.46 5.93
N ILE A 32 9.55 8.50 5.03
CA ILE A 32 8.79 8.75 3.80
C ILE A 32 7.32 9.00 4.10
N PHE A 33 6.78 8.38 5.17
CA PHE A 33 5.42 8.62 5.59
C PHE A 33 5.22 10.08 6.02
N THR A 34 6.20 10.65 6.74
CA THR A 34 6.15 12.05 7.14
C THR A 34 6.13 12.98 5.91
N LEU A 35 6.98 12.67 4.93
CA LEU A 35 7.02 13.45 3.68
C LEU A 35 5.71 13.31 2.90
N PHE A 36 5.16 12.12 2.82
CA PHE A 36 3.89 11.89 2.15
C PHE A 36 2.75 12.65 2.82
N GLY A 37 2.78 12.73 4.15
CA GLY A 37 1.79 13.45 4.93
C GLY A 37 1.75 14.96 4.66
N GLU A 38 2.80 15.51 4.06
CA GLU A 38 2.83 16.92 3.68
C GLU A 38 1.97 17.20 2.44
N GLN A 39 1.72 16.18 1.61
CA GLN A 39 0.93 16.38 0.39
C GLN A 39 -0.48 15.81 0.46
N VAL A 40 -0.79 14.98 1.43
CA VAL A 40 -2.06 14.27 1.53
C VAL A 40 -2.70 14.48 2.89
N HIS A 41 -3.99 14.74 2.92
CA HIS A 41 -4.74 14.99 4.15
C HIS A 41 -4.87 13.76 5.05
N CYS A 42 -4.94 12.56 4.46
CA CYS A 42 -5.16 11.31 5.20
C CYS A 42 -4.12 10.24 4.82
N PRO A 43 -2.83 10.51 5.12
CA PRO A 43 -1.75 9.63 4.62
C PRO A 43 -1.86 8.18 5.10
N LEU A 44 -2.22 7.94 6.36
CA LEU A 44 -2.31 6.58 6.85
C LEU A 44 -3.43 5.79 6.17
N THR A 45 -4.57 6.43 5.92
CA THR A 45 -5.67 5.79 5.20
C THR A 45 -5.23 5.40 3.79
N VAL A 46 -4.48 6.28 3.11
CA VAL A 46 -3.98 5.99 1.76
C VAL A 46 -3.01 4.80 1.79
N ILE A 47 -2.06 4.77 2.72
CA ILE A 47 -1.11 3.68 2.84
C ILE A 47 -1.83 2.36 3.16
N PHE A 48 -2.79 2.39 4.07
CA PHE A 48 -3.58 1.22 4.42
C PHE A 48 -4.31 0.68 3.19
N SER A 49 -5.04 1.56 2.50
CA SER A 49 -5.79 1.18 1.30
C SER A 49 -4.87 0.64 0.21
N ALA A 50 -3.71 1.28 0.02
CA ALA A 50 -2.74 0.84 -0.98
C ALA A 50 -2.22 -0.57 -0.68
N LYS A 51 -1.90 -0.86 0.59
CA LYS A 51 -1.42 -2.19 0.98
C LYS A 51 -2.52 -3.24 0.83
N GLU A 52 -3.77 -2.88 1.08
CA GLU A 52 -4.90 -3.76 0.82
C GLU A 52 -5.05 -4.07 -0.67
N SER A 53 -4.90 -3.06 -1.53
CA SER A 53 -4.95 -3.24 -2.98
C SER A 53 -3.83 -4.14 -3.47
N ILE A 54 -2.62 -3.99 -2.90
CA ILE A 54 -1.49 -4.85 -3.23
C ILE A 54 -1.81 -6.29 -2.86
N PHE A 55 -2.32 -6.51 -1.64
CA PHE A 55 -2.69 -7.85 -1.21
C PHE A 55 -3.68 -8.50 -2.18
N LYS A 56 -4.72 -7.77 -2.55
CA LYS A 56 -5.73 -8.27 -3.49
C LYS A 56 -5.14 -8.58 -4.87
N ALA A 57 -4.25 -7.71 -5.36
CA ALA A 57 -3.63 -7.90 -6.68
C ALA A 57 -2.69 -9.09 -6.72
N LEU A 58 -1.95 -9.34 -5.63
CA LEU A 58 -0.93 -10.38 -5.60
C LEU A 58 -1.44 -11.72 -5.10
N TYR A 59 -2.60 -11.74 -4.45
CA TYR A 59 -3.10 -12.96 -3.81
C TYR A 59 -3.24 -14.15 -4.76
N SER A 60 -3.70 -13.92 -5.99
CA SER A 60 -3.88 -15.01 -6.96
C SER A 60 -2.57 -15.71 -7.28
N THR A 61 -1.45 -15.01 -7.18
CA THR A 61 -0.12 -15.59 -7.40
C THR A 61 0.45 -16.16 -6.11
N VAL A 62 0.38 -15.40 -5.01
CA VAL A 62 1.00 -15.77 -3.73
C VAL A 62 0.22 -16.88 -3.03
N GLN A 63 -1.11 -16.82 -3.04
CA GLN A 63 -2.03 -17.80 -2.45
C GLN A 63 -1.80 -18.08 -0.97
N LYS A 64 -1.28 -17.09 -0.26
CA LYS A 64 -1.13 -17.14 1.21
C LYS A 64 -1.20 -15.71 1.73
N PHE A 65 -1.54 -15.59 3.01
CA PHE A 65 -1.58 -14.28 3.66
C PHE A 65 -0.16 -13.72 3.83
N PHE A 66 -0.01 -12.43 3.61
CA PHE A 66 1.19 -11.69 4.00
C PHE A 66 0.77 -10.38 4.64
N GLY A 67 1.57 -9.93 5.63
CA GLY A 67 1.22 -8.76 6.44
C GLY A 67 1.57 -7.43 5.79
N PHE A 68 1.22 -6.36 6.47
CA PHE A 68 1.51 -4.99 6.01
C PHE A 68 3.01 -4.72 5.90
N ASP A 69 3.82 -5.43 6.67
CA ASP A 69 5.28 -5.25 6.66
C ASP A 69 5.98 -5.94 5.49
N ALA A 70 5.25 -6.69 4.67
CA ALA A 70 5.82 -7.32 3.48
C ALA A 70 6.16 -6.32 2.39
N VAL A 71 5.58 -5.13 2.42
CA VAL A 71 5.83 -4.06 1.45
C VAL A 71 6.12 -2.75 2.17
N LYS A 72 6.96 -1.92 1.56
CA LYS A 72 7.36 -0.63 2.12
C LYS A 72 7.25 0.46 1.06
N LEU A 73 6.61 1.57 1.40
CA LEU A 73 6.55 2.73 0.51
C LEU A 73 7.96 3.29 0.31
N THR A 74 8.37 3.45 -0.94
CA THR A 74 9.71 3.95 -1.27
C THR A 74 9.69 5.20 -2.15
N GLN A 75 8.61 5.43 -2.89
CA GLN A 75 8.46 6.62 -3.72
C GLN A 75 6.98 6.99 -3.82
N PHE A 76 6.69 8.25 -4.05
CA PHE A 76 5.33 8.70 -4.27
C PHE A 76 5.29 9.99 -5.10
N ASP A 77 4.15 10.23 -5.75
CA ASP A 77 3.83 11.53 -6.32
C ASP A 77 2.34 11.81 -6.00
N ASP A 78 1.73 12.77 -6.69
CA ASP A 78 0.35 13.18 -6.40
C ASP A 78 -0.71 12.20 -6.90
N LYS A 79 -0.32 11.15 -7.61
CA LYS A 79 -1.24 10.18 -8.20
C LYS A 79 -0.90 8.74 -7.90
N LYS A 80 0.36 8.43 -7.56
CA LYS A 80 0.78 7.05 -7.38
C LYS A 80 1.80 6.88 -6.28
N LEU A 81 1.85 5.64 -5.80
CA LEU A 81 2.77 5.19 -4.77
C LEU A 81 3.57 4.02 -5.34
N ILE A 82 4.85 3.97 -5.01
CA ILE A 82 5.71 2.83 -5.36
C ILE A 82 6.09 2.13 -4.06
N PHE A 83 5.76 0.86 -3.97
CA PHE A 83 6.14 0.01 -2.82
C PHE A 83 7.21 -0.98 -3.26
N THR A 84 8.10 -1.30 -2.34
CA THR A 84 9.14 -2.31 -2.57
C THR A 84 8.83 -3.52 -1.70
N LEU A 85 8.93 -4.72 -2.28
CA LEU A 85 8.75 -5.96 -1.52
C LEU A 85 9.90 -6.11 -0.55
N MET A 86 9.59 -6.33 0.72
CA MET A 86 10.57 -6.48 1.80
C MET A 86 10.95 -7.93 2.04
N GLU A 87 10.24 -8.86 1.40
CA GLU A 87 10.51 -10.30 1.46
C GLU A 87 10.06 -10.94 0.16
N THR A 88 10.59 -12.11 -0.15
CA THR A 88 10.16 -12.88 -1.32
C THR A 88 8.84 -13.56 -1.00
N LEU A 89 7.80 -13.22 -1.77
CA LEU A 89 6.45 -13.75 -1.58
C LEU A 89 6.16 -14.96 -2.47
N HIS A 90 6.88 -15.05 -3.59
CA HIS A 90 6.71 -16.10 -4.59
C HIS A 90 7.92 -16.06 -5.49
N SER A 91 8.19 -17.12 -6.25
CA SER A 91 9.33 -17.14 -7.17
C SER A 91 9.27 -16.00 -8.20
N ASP A 92 8.05 -15.54 -8.52
CA ASP A 92 7.86 -14.41 -9.46
C ASP A 92 7.75 -13.06 -8.74
N LEU A 93 7.81 -13.05 -7.41
CA LEU A 93 7.66 -11.84 -6.58
C LEU A 93 8.76 -11.83 -5.54
N GLU A 94 9.96 -11.46 -5.99
CA GLU A 94 11.15 -11.49 -5.15
C GLU A 94 11.35 -10.21 -4.34
N GLU A 95 12.01 -10.34 -3.21
CA GLU A 95 12.41 -9.20 -2.40
C GLU A 95 13.12 -8.16 -3.27
N GLY A 96 12.76 -6.89 -3.07
CA GLY A 96 13.32 -5.78 -3.84
C GLY A 96 12.52 -5.37 -5.07
N GLN A 97 11.59 -6.22 -5.53
CA GLN A 97 10.71 -5.85 -6.63
C GLN A 97 9.78 -4.72 -6.23
N GLN A 98 9.43 -3.88 -7.20
CA GLN A 98 8.55 -2.75 -6.97
C GLN A 98 7.13 -3.02 -7.46
N VAL A 99 6.17 -2.46 -6.74
CA VAL A 99 4.74 -2.55 -7.06
C VAL A 99 4.17 -1.14 -7.07
N GLU A 100 3.41 -0.81 -8.10
CA GLU A 100 2.84 0.51 -8.28
C GLU A 100 1.36 0.52 -7.91
N VAL A 101 0.94 1.54 -7.16
CA VAL A 101 -0.46 1.72 -6.75
C VAL A 101 -0.90 3.13 -7.10
N PHE A 102 -2.03 3.25 -7.79
CA PHE A 102 -2.65 4.55 -8.04
C PHE A 102 -3.63 4.88 -6.93
N TYR A 103 -3.73 6.15 -6.56
CA TYR A 103 -4.62 6.56 -5.48
C TYR A 103 -5.35 7.86 -5.80
N GLN A 104 -6.53 8.01 -5.21
CA GLN A 104 -7.32 9.23 -5.24
C GLN A 104 -7.96 9.45 -3.88
N CYS A 105 -8.00 10.71 -3.45
CA CYS A 105 -8.70 11.12 -2.23
C CYS A 105 -9.78 12.11 -2.62
N LYS A 106 -11.02 11.83 -2.25
CA LYS A 106 -12.14 12.72 -2.59
C LYS A 106 -13.28 12.54 -1.59
N ASN A 107 -13.77 13.65 -1.05
CA ASN A 107 -14.94 13.65 -0.15
C ASN A 107 -14.83 12.69 1.02
N GLY A 108 -13.65 12.61 1.63
CA GLY A 108 -13.46 11.74 2.79
C GLY A 108 -13.31 10.26 2.44
N LEU A 109 -13.13 9.94 1.16
CA LEU A 109 -12.90 8.58 0.69
C LEU A 109 -11.56 8.47 0.00
N VAL A 110 -10.93 7.31 0.17
CA VAL A 110 -9.67 6.96 -0.51
C VAL A 110 -9.96 5.78 -1.41
N LEU A 111 -9.58 5.91 -2.68
CA LEU A 111 -9.65 4.81 -3.65
C LEU A 111 -8.24 4.48 -4.08
N THR A 112 -7.88 3.20 -4.05
CA THR A 112 -6.58 2.75 -4.55
C THR A 112 -6.76 1.62 -5.55
N GLU A 113 -5.81 1.51 -6.47
CA GLU A 113 -5.82 0.49 -7.50
C GLU A 113 -4.40 0.00 -7.76
N CYS A 114 -4.24 -1.32 -7.73
CA CYS A 114 -2.98 -1.99 -8.01
C CYS A 114 -3.19 -3.03 -9.09
N GLU A 115 -2.38 -2.98 -10.13
CA GLU A 115 -2.43 -3.96 -11.21
C GLU A 115 -1.10 -4.71 -11.24
N TYR A 116 -1.19 -6.05 -11.20
CA TYR A 116 -0.02 -6.91 -11.27
C TYR A 116 -0.12 -7.82 -12.49
N ILE A 117 0.93 -7.84 -13.30
CA ILE A 117 1.00 -8.70 -14.47
C ILE A 117 2.17 -9.66 -14.25
N ALA A 118 1.87 -10.96 -14.11
CA ALA A 118 2.88 -11.98 -13.99
C ALA A 118 3.54 -12.21 -15.34
N GLN A 119 4.85 -12.35 -15.30
CA GLN A 119 5.63 -12.63 -16.51
C GLN A 119 5.94 -14.10 -16.65
#